data_f8b7092f2f15594fcd775f07443718f7
#
_entry.id   f8b7092f2f15594fcd775f07443718f7
#
_cell.length_a   1.000
_cell.length_b   1.000
_cell.length_c   1.000
_cell.angle_alpha   90.00
_cell.angle_beta   90.00
_cell.angle_gamma   90.00
#
_symmetry.space_group_name_H-M   'P 1'
#
loop_
_entity.id
_entity.type
_entity.pdbx_description
1 polymer ?
#
loop_
_entity_poly.entity_id
_entity_poly.type
_entity_poly.pdbx_seq_one_letter_code
_entity_poly.pdbx_strand_id
1 'polypeptide(L)'
;MAKVTKNTEFPDLENEEKLKVLEAARQQIEKQFGQGSLMKLGDNKDLAAGVDVIPSGSILVDEALGVGGYPRGRVIEIYGPESSGKTTLALHAVAEAQKMGGIAAFIDAEHALDPVYAKQLGVNIDELWVSQPDSGEQALEIAENLVRSGAVDIIVIDSVAALTPQAEIEGDMGASHMGLQARLMSQALRKLTAILNKSKCIIIFINQIRMKIGVMFGNPETTTGGNALKFYASVRLDVRKIDTLGKDEEEAWGTKVRIKVVKNKVSPPFRKIETEILFGKGISAYGGLLDCACKHEIIKKSGSWYSYGDDKIGQGKENATKFLEENLAVTQSVEKELREKLFPGKKYVSSFVKNETSDNSTAKIVPNEESESGNASKRVKKDAAPAASIEPVADETELF
;
A
#
# COMPACT_ATOMS: atom_id res chain seq x y z
N MET A 1 -42.31 -2.69 -48.67
CA MET A 1 -41.29 -1.69 -49.12
C MET A 1 -40.08 -1.81 -48.24
N ALA A 2 -39.03 -2.45 -48.73
CA ALA A 2 -37.78 -2.65 -48.01
C ALA A 2 -36.96 -1.34 -47.99
N LYS A 3 -36.56 -0.87 -46.79
CA LYS A 3 -35.64 0.22 -46.64
C LYS A 3 -34.24 -0.25 -47.08
N VAL A 4 -33.78 0.32 -48.17
CA VAL A 4 -32.42 0.16 -48.66
C VAL A 4 -31.48 0.82 -47.63
N THR A 5 -30.67 0.04 -46.94
CA THR A 5 -29.53 0.49 -46.18
C THR A 5 -28.52 1.10 -47.14
N LYS A 6 -28.29 2.41 -47.04
CA LYS A 6 -27.19 3.09 -47.72
C LYS A 6 -25.87 2.48 -47.19
N ASN A 7 -25.20 1.72 -48.06
CA ASN A 7 -23.78 1.43 -47.86
C ASN A 7 -23.02 2.76 -47.88
N THR A 8 -22.49 3.16 -46.76
CA THR A 8 -21.52 4.27 -46.65
C THR A 8 -20.19 3.70 -47.18
N GLU A 9 -19.94 3.84 -48.49
CA GLU A 9 -18.61 3.63 -49.06
C GLU A 9 -17.70 4.73 -48.49
N PHE A 10 -16.65 4.36 -47.80
CA PHE A 10 -15.62 5.28 -47.35
C PHE A 10 -14.74 5.64 -48.55
N PRO A 11 -14.46 6.93 -48.81
CA PRO A 11 -13.62 7.35 -49.92
C PRO A 11 -12.18 6.84 -49.72
N ASP A 12 -11.58 6.40 -50.81
CA ASP A 12 -10.17 5.98 -50.83
C ASP A 12 -9.31 7.26 -50.94
N LEU A 13 -8.96 7.81 -49.76
CA LEU A 13 -8.20 9.03 -49.63
C LEU A 13 -6.69 8.75 -49.61
N GLU A 14 -5.89 9.63 -50.24
CA GLU A 14 -4.44 9.62 -50.06
C GLU A 14 -4.06 9.93 -48.58
N ASN A 15 -2.87 9.57 -48.14
CA ASN A 15 -2.45 9.68 -46.74
C ASN A 15 -2.50 11.14 -46.23
N GLU A 16 -2.22 12.15 -47.05
CA GLU A 16 -2.30 13.56 -46.65
C GLU A 16 -3.75 14.01 -46.47
N GLU A 17 -4.66 13.56 -47.31
CA GLU A 17 -6.09 13.87 -47.19
C GLU A 17 -6.69 13.18 -45.94
N LYS A 18 -6.29 11.93 -45.66
CA LYS A 18 -6.67 11.21 -44.42
C LYS A 18 -6.25 11.96 -43.19
N LEU A 19 -5.04 12.53 -43.17
CA LEU A 19 -4.54 13.32 -42.00
C LEU A 19 -5.34 14.62 -41.84
N LYS A 20 -5.71 15.33 -42.91
CA LYS A 20 -6.55 16.55 -42.85
C LYS A 20 -7.95 16.25 -42.31
N VAL A 21 -8.57 15.18 -42.79
CA VAL A 21 -9.90 14.75 -42.32
C VAL A 21 -9.84 14.34 -40.82
N LEU A 22 -8.78 13.64 -40.43
CA LEU A 22 -8.59 13.22 -39.05
C LEU A 22 -8.37 14.45 -38.13
N GLU A 23 -7.63 15.47 -38.60
CA GLU A 23 -7.41 16.70 -37.81
C GLU A 23 -8.70 17.51 -37.63
N ALA A 24 -9.55 17.59 -38.69
CA ALA A 24 -10.87 18.19 -38.56
C ALA A 24 -11.77 17.43 -37.59
N ALA A 25 -11.75 16.10 -37.62
CA ALA A 25 -12.47 15.25 -36.68
C ALA A 25 -11.96 15.44 -35.25
N ARG A 26 -10.61 15.56 -35.04
CA ARG A 26 -10.01 15.84 -33.75
C ARG A 26 -10.53 17.16 -33.17
N GLN A 27 -10.55 18.23 -33.96
CA GLN A 27 -11.06 19.54 -33.53
C GLN A 27 -12.54 19.49 -33.14
N GLN A 28 -13.35 18.72 -33.87
CA GLN A 28 -14.76 18.52 -33.55
C GLN A 28 -14.94 17.75 -32.23
N ILE A 29 -14.15 16.70 -32.01
CA ILE A 29 -14.14 15.90 -30.77
C ILE A 29 -13.71 16.78 -29.60
N GLU A 30 -12.65 17.58 -29.75
CA GLU A 30 -12.17 18.49 -28.70
C GLU A 30 -13.18 19.58 -28.35
N LYS A 31 -13.95 20.09 -29.32
CA LYS A 31 -15.07 21.03 -29.05
C LYS A 31 -16.21 20.38 -28.29
N GLN A 32 -16.49 19.12 -28.52
CA GLN A 32 -17.60 18.39 -27.89
C GLN A 32 -17.25 17.82 -26.52
N PHE A 33 -16.05 17.27 -26.36
CA PHE A 33 -15.64 16.51 -25.18
C PHE A 33 -14.52 17.18 -24.36
N GLY A 34 -14.01 18.31 -24.81
CA GLY A 34 -12.94 19.05 -24.17
C GLY A 34 -11.56 18.77 -24.78
N GLN A 35 -10.65 19.71 -24.53
CA GLN A 35 -9.28 19.67 -25.04
C GLN A 35 -8.56 18.42 -24.51
N GLY A 36 -7.80 17.71 -25.38
CA GLY A 36 -7.09 16.50 -25.03
C GLY A 36 -7.93 15.22 -25.06
N SER A 37 -9.21 15.28 -25.53
CA SER A 37 -10.06 14.08 -25.69
C SER A 37 -9.55 13.13 -26.79
N LEU A 38 -8.81 13.63 -27.75
CA LEU A 38 -8.09 12.84 -28.75
C LEU A 38 -6.69 13.43 -28.96
N MET A 39 -5.65 12.62 -28.74
CA MET A 39 -4.26 13.05 -28.89
C MET A 39 -3.42 11.96 -29.54
N LYS A 40 -2.34 12.34 -30.21
CA LYS A 40 -1.30 11.37 -30.61
C LYS A 40 -0.48 10.98 -29.39
N LEU A 41 -0.18 9.70 -29.26
CA LEU A 41 0.59 9.20 -28.10
C LEU A 41 1.96 9.88 -27.96
N GLY A 42 2.62 10.19 -29.08
CA GLY A 42 3.92 10.87 -29.09
C GLY A 42 3.88 12.37 -28.70
N ASP A 43 2.71 13.02 -28.79
CA ASP A 43 2.56 14.43 -28.43
C ASP A 43 2.36 14.63 -26.92
N ASN A 44 2.04 13.57 -26.20
CA ASN A 44 1.85 13.62 -24.75
C ASN A 44 3.19 13.38 -24.02
N LYS A 45 3.83 14.49 -23.62
CA LYS A 45 5.12 14.45 -22.90
C LYS A 45 5.04 13.68 -21.58
N ASP A 46 3.88 13.71 -20.90
CA ASP A 46 3.68 12.98 -19.64
C ASP A 46 3.67 11.47 -19.85
N LEU A 47 3.10 10.99 -20.98
CA LEU A 47 3.13 9.57 -21.35
C LEU A 47 4.52 9.16 -21.86
N ALA A 48 5.25 10.07 -22.51
CA ALA A 48 6.61 9.84 -22.99
C ALA A 48 7.64 9.84 -21.83
N ALA A 49 7.39 10.59 -20.74
CA ALA A 49 8.26 10.65 -19.56
C ALA A 49 8.22 9.37 -18.71
N GLY A 50 7.35 8.42 -19.05
CA GLY A 50 7.20 7.16 -18.33
C GLY A 50 6.17 7.23 -17.21
N VAL A 51 5.91 6.09 -16.59
CA VAL A 51 4.91 5.94 -15.54
C VAL A 51 5.41 6.58 -14.24
N ASP A 52 4.66 7.52 -13.69
CA ASP A 52 4.90 8.08 -12.35
C ASP A 52 4.54 7.04 -11.28
N VAL A 53 5.31 6.97 -10.19
CA VAL A 53 5.21 5.89 -9.19
C VAL A 53 5.36 6.40 -7.76
N ILE A 54 4.85 5.62 -6.81
CA ILE A 54 5.21 5.67 -5.39
C ILE A 54 6.06 4.43 -5.10
N PRO A 55 7.27 4.57 -4.53
CA PRO A 55 8.10 3.43 -4.13
C PRO A 55 7.35 2.49 -3.19
N SER A 56 7.70 1.22 -3.21
CA SER A 56 7.04 0.21 -2.35
C SER A 56 7.62 0.12 -0.94
N GLY A 57 8.72 0.83 -0.66
CA GLY A 57 9.52 0.66 0.55
C GLY A 57 10.53 -0.49 0.47
N SER A 58 10.52 -1.24 -0.64
CA SER A 58 11.47 -2.33 -0.91
C SER A 58 12.03 -2.24 -2.33
N ILE A 59 13.34 -2.05 -2.46
CA ILE A 59 13.99 -1.97 -3.78
C ILE A 59 13.80 -3.25 -4.60
N LEU A 60 13.69 -4.41 -3.93
CA LEU A 60 13.42 -5.70 -4.59
C LEU A 60 12.01 -5.73 -5.22
N VAL A 61 11.02 -5.18 -4.52
CA VAL A 61 9.65 -5.06 -5.05
C VAL A 61 9.61 -4.03 -6.17
N ASP A 62 10.29 -2.91 -6.03
CA ASP A 62 10.40 -1.86 -7.05
C ASP A 62 11.05 -2.41 -8.34
N GLU A 63 12.10 -3.23 -8.20
CA GLU A 63 12.73 -3.95 -9.31
C GLU A 63 11.77 -4.95 -9.96
N ALA A 64 11.03 -5.71 -9.15
CA ALA A 64 10.06 -6.68 -9.67
C ALA A 64 8.92 -6.01 -10.43
N LEU A 65 8.47 -4.84 -9.96
CA LEU A 65 7.49 -3.99 -10.65
C LEU A 65 8.04 -3.38 -11.95
N GLY A 66 9.36 -3.20 -12.05
CA GLY A 66 10.08 -2.79 -13.25
C GLY A 66 9.96 -1.32 -13.62
N VAL A 67 9.25 -0.53 -12.83
CA VAL A 67 9.05 0.91 -13.02
C VAL A 67 9.47 1.74 -11.80
N GLY A 68 9.99 1.08 -10.75
CA GLY A 68 10.51 1.74 -9.55
C GLY A 68 9.48 1.97 -8.44
N GLY A 69 8.31 1.33 -8.51
CA GLY A 69 7.28 1.43 -7.50
C GLY A 69 5.87 1.12 -8.03
N TYR A 70 4.87 1.46 -7.23
CA TYR A 70 3.47 1.34 -7.59
C TYR A 70 3.05 2.46 -8.56
N PRO A 71 2.46 2.12 -9.73
CA PRO A 71 2.10 3.11 -10.74
C PRO A 71 0.94 4.00 -10.28
N ARG A 72 1.12 5.33 -10.36
CA ARG A 72 0.09 6.32 -10.04
C ARG A 72 -1.11 6.23 -10.99
N GLY A 73 -2.29 6.56 -10.49
CA GLY A 73 -3.53 6.53 -11.26
C GLY A 73 -4.03 5.11 -11.55
N ARG A 74 -3.62 4.11 -10.77
CA ARG A 74 -3.90 2.69 -11.02
C ARG A 74 -4.47 1.98 -9.81
N VAL A 75 -5.22 0.91 -10.11
CA VAL A 75 -5.68 -0.08 -9.13
C VAL A 75 -4.63 -1.16 -9.00
N ILE A 76 -4.28 -1.49 -7.75
CA ILE A 76 -3.32 -2.52 -7.37
C ILE A 76 -4.04 -3.52 -6.47
N GLU A 77 -3.80 -4.80 -6.65
CA GLU A 77 -4.27 -5.86 -5.76
C GLU A 77 -3.06 -6.56 -5.13
N ILE A 78 -3.05 -6.60 -3.80
CA ILE A 78 -2.10 -7.38 -3.00
C ILE A 78 -2.89 -8.49 -2.33
N TYR A 79 -2.59 -9.75 -2.67
CA TYR A 79 -3.34 -10.88 -2.15
C TYR A 79 -2.42 -12.02 -1.71
N GLY A 80 -2.93 -12.87 -0.83
CA GLY A 80 -2.19 -14.01 -0.30
C GLY A 80 -2.89 -14.61 0.90
N PRO A 81 -2.33 -15.70 1.47
CA PRO A 81 -2.80 -16.28 2.71
C PRO A 81 -2.76 -15.28 3.88
N GLU A 82 -3.39 -15.64 4.97
CA GLU A 82 -3.27 -14.91 6.23
C GLU A 82 -1.81 -14.85 6.69
N SER A 83 -1.46 -13.79 7.42
CA SER A 83 -0.11 -13.56 7.97
C SER A 83 1.04 -13.60 6.95
N SER A 84 0.75 -13.37 5.65
CA SER A 84 1.76 -13.33 4.59
C SER A 84 2.46 -11.97 4.42
N GLY A 85 2.06 -10.93 5.16
CA GLY A 85 2.65 -9.59 5.08
C GLY A 85 1.98 -8.64 4.08
N LYS A 86 0.72 -8.87 3.70
CA LYS A 86 -0.04 -8.01 2.77
C LYS A 86 -0.20 -6.59 3.29
N THR A 87 -0.71 -6.45 4.51
CA THR A 87 -0.90 -5.16 5.19
C THR A 87 0.44 -4.46 5.43
N THR A 88 1.48 -5.19 5.81
CA THR A 88 2.85 -4.67 5.94
C THR A 88 3.33 -4.02 4.63
N LEU A 89 3.16 -4.72 3.51
CA LEU A 89 3.56 -4.20 2.19
C LEU A 89 2.75 -2.95 1.79
N ALA A 90 1.46 -2.90 2.12
CA ALA A 90 0.61 -1.74 1.86
C ALA A 90 0.99 -0.55 2.76
N LEU A 91 1.27 -0.77 4.05
CA LEU A 91 1.69 0.28 4.99
C LEU A 91 3.06 0.87 4.61
N HIS A 92 3.99 0.07 4.12
CA HIS A 92 5.24 0.62 3.56
C HIS A 92 4.97 1.56 2.38
N ALA A 93 4.05 1.22 1.48
CA ALA A 93 3.67 2.13 0.38
C ALA A 93 3.03 3.43 0.88
N VAL A 94 2.23 3.37 1.96
CA VAL A 94 1.69 4.56 2.65
C VAL A 94 2.83 5.43 3.21
N ALA A 95 3.77 4.82 3.92
CA ALA A 95 4.93 5.54 4.47
C ALA A 95 5.77 6.22 3.38
N GLU A 96 6.02 5.53 2.27
CA GLU A 96 6.75 6.10 1.13
C GLU A 96 5.97 7.24 0.45
N ALA A 97 4.64 7.14 0.34
CA ALA A 97 3.80 8.23 -0.17
C ALA A 97 3.91 9.48 0.71
N GLN A 98 3.82 9.32 2.03
CA GLN A 98 3.97 10.42 2.99
C GLN A 98 5.38 11.05 2.97
N LYS A 99 6.44 10.23 2.86
CA LYS A 99 7.82 10.73 2.70
C LYS A 99 7.99 11.60 1.44
N MET A 100 7.23 11.34 0.40
CA MET A 100 7.20 12.16 -0.82
C MET A 100 6.32 13.42 -0.67
N GLY A 101 5.77 13.71 0.51
CA GLY A 101 4.84 14.80 0.77
C GLY A 101 3.40 14.53 0.29
N GLY A 102 3.07 13.27 -0.01
CA GLY A 102 1.74 12.86 -0.45
C GLY A 102 0.79 12.59 0.71
N ILE A 103 -0.51 12.71 0.44
CA ILE A 103 -1.59 12.42 1.38
C ILE A 103 -2.06 10.98 1.21
N ALA A 104 -2.15 10.27 2.34
CA ALA A 104 -2.55 8.87 2.38
C ALA A 104 -3.86 8.67 3.14
N ALA A 105 -4.67 7.73 2.68
CA ALA A 105 -5.88 7.28 3.38
C ALA A 105 -5.90 5.76 3.53
N PHE A 106 -6.44 5.28 4.64
CA PHE A 106 -6.59 3.87 4.95
C PHE A 106 -8.06 3.58 5.29
N ILE A 107 -8.69 2.72 4.51
CA ILE A 107 -10.07 2.25 4.73
C ILE A 107 -9.95 0.88 5.37
N ASP A 108 -10.14 0.86 6.69
CA ASP A 108 -9.99 -0.32 7.55
C ASP A 108 -11.36 -1.01 7.72
N ALA A 109 -11.71 -1.86 6.77
CA ALA A 109 -12.96 -2.62 6.81
C ALA A 109 -12.87 -3.87 7.73
N GLU A 110 -11.66 -4.28 8.14
CA GLU A 110 -11.46 -5.38 9.10
C GLU A 110 -11.39 -4.86 10.55
N HIS A 111 -11.31 -3.54 10.78
CA HIS A 111 -11.14 -2.90 12.10
C HIS A 111 -9.89 -3.42 12.85
N ALA A 112 -8.82 -3.67 12.11
CA ALA A 112 -7.62 -4.36 12.60
C ALA A 112 -6.32 -3.55 12.42
N LEU A 113 -6.41 -2.27 12.04
CA LEU A 113 -5.23 -1.42 11.87
C LEU A 113 -4.60 -1.13 13.24
N ASP A 114 -3.36 -1.60 13.43
CA ASP A 114 -2.55 -1.27 14.60
C ASP A 114 -1.73 0.01 14.33
N PRO A 115 -2.03 1.12 15.03
CA PRO A 115 -1.30 2.37 14.85
C PRO A 115 0.14 2.30 15.35
N VAL A 116 0.44 1.45 16.36
CA VAL A 116 1.80 1.27 16.85
C VAL A 116 2.65 0.59 15.79
N TYR A 117 2.13 -0.47 15.19
CA TYR A 117 2.80 -1.16 14.10
C TYR A 117 2.96 -0.26 12.87
N ALA A 118 1.92 0.49 12.48
CA ALA A 118 2.01 1.43 11.37
C ALA A 118 3.13 2.47 11.58
N LYS A 119 3.23 3.03 12.79
CA LYS A 119 4.30 3.97 13.17
C LYS A 119 5.69 3.32 13.08
N GLN A 120 5.84 2.07 13.52
CA GLN A 120 7.11 1.33 13.40
C GLN A 120 7.55 1.13 11.94
N LEU A 121 6.59 1.01 11.01
CA LEU A 121 6.85 0.93 9.57
C LEU A 121 7.17 2.28 8.93
N GLY A 122 7.16 3.38 9.70
CA GLY A 122 7.46 4.72 9.24
C GLY A 122 6.26 5.52 8.75
N VAL A 123 5.04 5.05 9.02
CA VAL A 123 3.81 5.81 8.73
C VAL A 123 3.69 6.96 9.73
N ASN A 124 3.48 8.17 9.24
CA ASN A 124 3.06 9.30 10.07
C ASN A 124 1.56 9.15 10.38
N ILE A 125 1.27 8.62 11.58
CA ILE A 125 -0.11 8.31 12.01
C ILE A 125 -0.94 9.57 12.24
N ASP A 126 -0.31 10.71 12.55
CA ASP A 126 -1.00 11.98 12.79
C ASP A 126 -1.53 12.60 11.49
N GLU A 127 -0.96 12.22 10.34
CA GLU A 127 -1.37 12.66 9.01
C GLU A 127 -2.08 11.57 8.18
N LEU A 128 -2.28 10.39 8.75
CA LEU A 128 -2.99 9.31 8.08
C LEU A 128 -4.50 9.45 8.24
N TRP A 129 -5.22 9.60 7.13
CA TRP A 129 -6.68 9.59 7.14
C TRP A 129 -7.19 8.16 7.24
N VAL A 130 -7.94 7.86 8.30
CA VAL A 130 -8.49 6.51 8.54
C VAL A 130 -10.01 6.58 8.52
N SER A 131 -10.62 5.58 7.85
CA SER A 131 -12.06 5.35 7.85
C SER A 131 -12.35 3.91 8.18
N GLN A 132 -13.36 3.68 9.03
CA GLN A 132 -13.83 2.34 9.42
C GLN A 132 -15.31 2.23 9.05
N PRO A 133 -15.61 1.85 7.81
CA PRO A 133 -16.98 1.79 7.28
C PRO A 133 -17.72 0.56 7.79
N ASP A 134 -19.05 0.69 7.95
CA ASP A 134 -19.94 -0.40 8.39
C ASP A 134 -20.31 -1.33 7.24
N SER A 135 -20.25 -0.87 5.97
CA SER A 135 -20.61 -1.66 4.79
C SER A 135 -19.65 -1.47 3.63
N GLY A 136 -19.69 -2.42 2.69
CA GLY A 136 -18.89 -2.36 1.48
C GLY A 136 -19.25 -1.18 0.56
N GLU A 137 -20.53 -0.81 0.50
CA GLU A 137 -21.01 0.37 -0.23
C GLU A 137 -20.38 1.64 0.35
N GLN A 138 -20.44 1.82 1.68
CA GLN A 138 -19.88 2.98 2.37
C GLN A 138 -18.36 3.06 2.14
N ALA A 139 -17.65 1.95 2.27
CA ALA A 139 -16.20 1.90 2.02
C ALA A 139 -15.83 2.38 0.62
N LEU A 140 -16.54 1.89 -0.40
CA LEU A 140 -16.25 2.19 -1.79
C LEU A 140 -16.72 3.59 -2.21
N GLU A 141 -17.78 4.14 -1.59
CA GLU A 141 -18.21 5.53 -1.78
C GLU A 141 -17.22 6.51 -1.14
N ILE A 142 -16.70 6.21 0.05
CA ILE A 142 -15.64 7.00 0.69
C ILE A 142 -14.40 7.01 -0.22
N ALA A 143 -13.98 5.84 -0.72
CA ALA A 143 -12.86 5.75 -1.66
C ALA A 143 -13.13 6.57 -2.94
N GLU A 144 -14.33 6.50 -3.52
CA GLU A 144 -14.70 7.28 -4.70
C GLU A 144 -14.60 8.79 -4.43
N ASN A 145 -15.10 9.27 -3.30
CA ASN A 145 -15.08 10.68 -2.91
C ASN A 145 -13.65 11.17 -2.69
N LEU A 146 -12.80 10.39 -2.00
CA LEU A 146 -11.38 10.70 -1.81
C LEU A 146 -10.64 10.80 -3.14
N VAL A 147 -10.86 9.87 -4.08
CA VAL A 147 -10.26 9.93 -5.41
C VAL A 147 -10.74 11.15 -6.20
N ARG A 148 -12.04 11.47 -6.12
CA ARG A 148 -12.64 12.64 -6.81
C ARG A 148 -12.12 13.96 -6.30
N SER A 149 -11.74 14.04 -5.03
CA SER A 149 -11.16 15.27 -4.45
C SER A 149 -9.84 15.67 -5.14
N GLY A 150 -9.12 14.69 -5.69
CA GLY A 150 -7.80 14.90 -6.30
C GLY A 150 -6.69 15.24 -5.29
N ALA A 151 -6.99 15.21 -3.99
CA ALA A 151 -6.05 15.56 -2.94
C ALA A 151 -5.26 14.38 -2.39
N VAL A 152 -5.74 13.14 -2.59
CA VAL A 152 -5.16 11.93 -2.00
C VAL A 152 -4.30 11.21 -3.03
N ASP A 153 -3.06 10.85 -2.63
CA ASP A 153 -2.08 10.16 -3.48
C ASP A 153 -2.24 8.65 -3.45
N ILE A 154 -2.57 8.11 -2.28
CA ILE A 154 -2.70 6.68 -2.06
C ILE A 154 -3.86 6.35 -1.11
N ILE A 155 -4.65 5.36 -1.47
CA ILE A 155 -5.72 4.79 -0.64
C ILE A 155 -5.46 3.30 -0.50
N VAL A 156 -5.48 2.79 0.72
CA VAL A 156 -5.46 1.35 1.02
C VAL A 156 -6.85 0.94 1.50
N ILE A 157 -7.35 -0.19 0.99
CA ILE A 157 -8.60 -0.82 1.44
C ILE A 157 -8.25 -2.21 1.98
N ASP A 158 -8.37 -2.39 3.28
CA ASP A 158 -8.06 -3.64 4.00
C ASP A 158 -9.31 -4.17 4.70
N SER A 159 -9.93 -5.21 4.24
CA SER A 159 -9.67 -5.95 3.02
C SER A 159 -10.94 -6.12 2.18
N VAL A 160 -10.78 -6.51 0.90
CA VAL A 160 -11.93 -6.83 0.03
C VAL A 160 -12.84 -7.90 0.64
N ALA A 161 -12.28 -8.83 1.43
CA ALA A 161 -13.04 -9.89 2.08
C ALA A 161 -14.07 -9.34 3.10
N ALA A 162 -13.77 -8.21 3.72
CA ALA A 162 -14.61 -7.55 4.72
C ALA A 162 -15.60 -6.55 4.13
N LEU A 163 -15.56 -6.29 2.81
CA LEU A 163 -16.54 -5.41 2.15
C LEU A 163 -17.89 -6.13 2.00
N THR A 164 -18.61 -6.22 3.11
CA THR A 164 -19.94 -6.85 3.15
C THR A 164 -20.98 -5.90 2.58
N PRO A 165 -21.79 -6.32 1.58
CA PRO A 165 -22.89 -5.51 1.07
C PRO A 165 -23.93 -5.18 2.14
N GLN A 166 -24.50 -3.96 2.10
CA GLN A 166 -25.53 -3.50 3.04
C GLN A 166 -26.70 -4.48 3.13
N ALA A 167 -27.16 -4.98 1.97
CA ALA A 167 -28.27 -5.94 1.91
C ALA A 167 -27.95 -7.31 2.55
N GLU A 168 -26.66 -7.65 2.70
CA GLU A 168 -26.20 -8.85 3.42
C GLU A 168 -26.18 -8.61 4.94
N ILE A 169 -25.87 -7.39 5.36
CA ILE A 169 -25.84 -6.98 6.76
C ILE A 169 -27.28 -6.91 7.33
N GLU A 170 -28.22 -6.36 6.53
CA GLU A 170 -29.63 -6.21 6.91
C GLU A 170 -30.44 -7.50 6.74
N GLY A 171 -29.88 -8.52 6.09
CA GLY A 171 -30.54 -9.78 5.81
C GLY A 171 -30.53 -10.73 7.00
N ASP A 172 -31.44 -11.71 6.98
CA ASP A 172 -31.53 -12.76 8.01
C ASP A 172 -30.26 -13.65 7.98
N MET A 173 -29.83 -14.10 9.14
CA MET A 173 -28.71 -15.05 9.28
C MET A 173 -29.03 -16.35 8.51
N GLY A 174 -28.14 -16.69 7.56
CA GLY A 174 -28.31 -17.87 6.70
C GLY A 174 -29.04 -17.61 5.39
N ALA A 175 -29.50 -16.38 5.12
CA ALA A 175 -30.03 -15.99 3.82
C ALA A 175 -28.94 -16.08 2.73
N SER A 176 -29.36 -16.47 1.52
CA SER A 176 -28.42 -16.59 0.40
C SER A 176 -28.23 -15.26 -0.32
N HIS A 177 -27.07 -14.66 -0.15
CA HIS A 177 -26.67 -13.39 -0.78
C HIS A 177 -25.64 -13.58 -1.91
N MET A 178 -25.79 -14.65 -2.70
CA MET A 178 -24.82 -15.03 -3.73
C MET A 178 -24.57 -13.91 -4.74
N GLY A 179 -23.31 -13.52 -4.86
CA GLY A 179 -22.84 -12.60 -5.89
C GLY A 179 -23.05 -11.11 -5.64
N LEU A 180 -23.62 -10.68 -4.50
CA LEU A 180 -23.82 -9.27 -4.17
C LEU A 180 -22.47 -8.54 -4.09
N GLN A 181 -21.51 -9.08 -3.34
CA GLN A 181 -20.16 -8.51 -3.24
C GLN A 181 -19.49 -8.39 -4.61
N ALA A 182 -19.63 -9.39 -5.49
CA ALA A 182 -19.05 -9.34 -6.82
C ALA A 182 -19.69 -8.26 -7.72
N ARG A 183 -21.01 -8.00 -7.56
CA ARG A 183 -21.70 -6.90 -8.25
C ARG A 183 -21.24 -5.56 -7.74
N LEU A 184 -21.16 -5.39 -6.42
CA LEU A 184 -20.67 -4.17 -5.75
C LEU A 184 -19.26 -3.82 -6.24
N MET A 185 -18.33 -4.77 -6.17
CA MET A 185 -16.97 -4.61 -6.67
C MET A 185 -16.92 -4.26 -8.16
N SER A 186 -17.75 -4.91 -8.99
CA SER A 186 -17.79 -4.62 -10.44
C SER A 186 -18.30 -3.22 -10.74
N GLN A 187 -19.27 -2.72 -9.98
CA GLN A 187 -19.80 -1.37 -10.12
C GLN A 187 -18.79 -0.32 -9.66
N ALA A 188 -18.22 -0.50 -8.49
CA ALA A 188 -17.24 0.42 -7.91
C ALA A 188 -15.98 0.54 -8.79
N LEU A 189 -15.41 -0.59 -9.22
CA LEU A 189 -14.19 -0.57 -10.04
C LEU A 189 -14.39 0.09 -11.41
N ARG A 190 -15.58 0.01 -12.01
CA ARG A 190 -15.93 0.77 -13.23
C ARG A 190 -15.86 2.27 -12.99
N LYS A 191 -16.42 2.75 -11.87
CA LYS A 191 -16.42 4.17 -11.51
C LYS A 191 -14.99 4.62 -11.14
N LEU A 192 -14.33 3.91 -10.25
CA LEU A 192 -13.00 4.24 -9.74
C LEU A 192 -11.95 4.30 -10.85
N THR A 193 -11.92 3.33 -11.77
CA THR A 193 -10.91 3.30 -12.83
C THR A 193 -10.98 4.54 -13.74
N ALA A 194 -12.18 5.07 -13.99
CA ALA A 194 -12.37 6.25 -14.83
C ALA A 194 -11.78 7.52 -14.20
N ILE A 195 -11.87 7.65 -12.88
CA ILE A 195 -11.42 8.84 -12.15
C ILE A 195 -9.96 8.75 -11.69
N LEU A 196 -9.46 7.56 -11.36
CA LEU A 196 -8.10 7.33 -10.89
C LEU A 196 -7.03 7.84 -11.85
N ASN A 197 -7.22 7.59 -13.14
CA ASN A 197 -6.25 8.04 -14.15
C ASN A 197 -6.10 9.57 -14.18
N LYS A 198 -7.17 10.31 -13.86
CA LYS A 198 -7.18 11.77 -13.81
C LYS A 198 -6.59 12.31 -12.51
N SER A 199 -6.95 11.71 -11.37
CA SER A 199 -6.49 12.14 -10.04
C SER A 199 -5.05 11.73 -9.74
N LYS A 200 -4.47 10.77 -10.49
CA LYS A 200 -3.15 10.17 -10.22
C LYS A 200 -3.07 9.43 -8.88
N CYS A 201 -4.19 9.24 -8.18
CA CYS A 201 -4.27 8.48 -6.95
C CYS A 201 -4.02 6.98 -7.20
N ILE A 202 -3.36 6.30 -6.27
CA ILE A 202 -3.22 4.84 -6.25
C ILE A 202 -4.28 4.26 -5.32
N ILE A 203 -4.98 3.19 -5.74
CA ILE A 203 -5.76 2.39 -4.80
C ILE A 203 -5.14 1.00 -4.70
N ILE A 204 -4.81 0.61 -3.46
CA ILE A 204 -4.35 -0.73 -3.11
C ILE A 204 -5.51 -1.47 -2.45
N PHE A 205 -5.97 -2.55 -3.07
CA PHE A 205 -6.90 -3.50 -2.48
C PHE A 205 -6.11 -4.66 -1.88
N ILE A 206 -6.22 -4.86 -0.58
CA ILE A 206 -5.74 -6.07 0.08
C ILE A 206 -6.83 -7.13 -0.05
N ASN A 207 -6.44 -8.35 -0.41
CA ASN A 207 -7.39 -9.42 -0.67
C ASN A 207 -6.94 -10.75 -0.06
N GLN A 208 -7.90 -11.59 0.26
CA GLN A 208 -7.68 -12.91 0.83
C GLN A 208 -7.89 -13.99 -0.23
N ILE A 209 -7.21 -15.13 -0.06
CA ILE A 209 -7.40 -16.30 -0.90
C ILE A 209 -8.53 -17.16 -0.32
N ARG A 210 -9.35 -17.69 -1.21
CA ARG A 210 -10.37 -18.70 -0.92
C ARG A 210 -10.19 -19.88 -1.86
N MET A 211 -10.60 -21.05 -1.43
CA MET A 211 -10.55 -22.28 -2.23
C MET A 211 -11.91 -22.50 -2.89
N LYS A 212 -11.91 -22.72 -4.21
CA LYS A 212 -13.10 -23.12 -4.94
C LYS A 212 -13.42 -24.58 -4.66
N ILE A 213 -14.63 -24.86 -4.24
CA ILE A 213 -15.11 -26.21 -4.03
C ILE A 213 -15.31 -26.91 -5.38
N GLY A 214 -14.95 -28.19 -5.50
CA GLY A 214 -15.20 -29.02 -6.68
C GLY A 214 -14.21 -28.86 -7.84
N VAL A 215 -13.11 -28.12 -7.66
CA VAL A 215 -12.04 -28.04 -8.68
C VAL A 215 -11.09 -29.20 -8.52
N MET A 216 -11.24 -30.23 -9.36
CA MET A 216 -10.36 -31.44 -9.35
C MET A 216 -9.05 -31.22 -10.13
N PHE A 217 -9.04 -30.32 -11.12
CA PHE A 217 -7.87 -30.04 -11.96
C PHE A 217 -7.62 -28.52 -12.07
N GLY A 218 -6.36 -28.13 -12.08
CA GLY A 218 -5.95 -26.71 -12.14
C GLY A 218 -5.79 -26.09 -10.77
N ASN A 219 -5.72 -24.74 -10.70
CA ASN A 219 -5.55 -24.01 -9.44
C ASN A 219 -6.93 -23.69 -8.81
N PRO A 220 -7.27 -24.27 -7.65
CA PRO A 220 -8.52 -24.00 -6.96
C PRO A 220 -8.55 -22.62 -6.28
N GLU A 221 -7.41 -21.98 -6.12
CA GLU A 221 -7.33 -20.69 -5.42
C GLU A 221 -8.03 -19.56 -6.19
N THR A 222 -8.78 -18.76 -5.48
CA THR A 222 -9.42 -17.55 -5.98
C THR A 222 -9.40 -16.47 -4.92
N THR A 223 -9.48 -15.20 -5.34
CA THR A 223 -9.63 -14.07 -4.44
C THR A 223 -11.10 -13.74 -4.23
N THR A 224 -11.46 -13.08 -3.10
CA THR A 224 -12.81 -12.62 -2.78
C THR A 224 -13.24 -11.46 -3.69
N GLY A 225 -14.51 -11.08 -3.67
CA GLY A 225 -15.04 -9.96 -4.48
C GLY A 225 -15.22 -10.27 -5.98
N GLY A 226 -15.20 -11.56 -6.36
CA GLY A 226 -15.43 -12.01 -7.74
C GLY A 226 -14.22 -11.80 -8.68
N ASN A 227 -14.51 -11.64 -9.98
CA ASN A 227 -13.44 -11.52 -10.99
C ASN A 227 -13.12 -10.08 -11.39
N ALA A 228 -13.92 -9.09 -10.99
CA ALA A 228 -13.78 -7.71 -11.46
C ALA A 228 -12.38 -7.15 -11.15
N LEU A 229 -11.89 -7.32 -9.92
CA LEU A 229 -10.59 -6.80 -9.50
C LEU A 229 -9.45 -7.41 -10.32
N LYS A 230 -9.54 -8.69 -10.71
CA LYS A 230 -8.55 -9.35 -11.57
C LYS A 230 -8.40 -8.68 -12.94
N PHE A 231 -9.48 -8.12 -13.47
CA PHE A 231 -9.47 -7.40 -14.76
C PHE A 231 -9.05 -5.95 -14.60
N TYR A 232 -9.60 -5.24 -13.60
CA TYR A 232 -9.36 -3.81 -13.40
C TYR A 232 -7.98 -3.50 -12.82
N ALA A 233 -7.45 -4.33 -11.93
CA ALA A 233 -6.11 -4.14 -11.40
C ALA A 233 -5.05 -4.06 -12.51
N SER A 234 -4.18 -3.05 -12.42
CA SER A 234 -3.02 -2.90 -13.30
C SER A 234 -1.83 -3.73 -12.84
N VAL A 235 -1.70 -3.89 -11.53
CA VAL A 235 -0.70 -4.72 -10.86
C VAL A 235 -1.40 -5.67 -9.90
N ARG A 236 -0.96 -6.92 -9.87
CA ARG A 236 -1.41 -7.92 -8.90
C ARG A 236 -0.20 -8.62 -8.30
N LEU A 237 -0.10 -8.58 -6.97
CA LEU A 237 0.98 -9.19 -6.20
C LEU A 237 0.43 -10.37 -5.39
N ASP A 238 1.02 -11.54 -5.58
CA ASP A 238 0.78 -12.74 -4.77
C ASP A 238 1.89 -12.81 -3.70
N VAL A 239 1.51 -12.66 -2.44
CA VAL A 239 2.42 -12.61 -1.29
C VAL A 239 2.26 -13.88 -0.47
N ARG A 240 3.35 -14.63 -0.28
CA ARG A 240 3.32 -15.91 0.43
C ARG A 240 4.47 -16.05 1.41
N LYS A 241 4.17 -16.44 2.63
CA LYS A 241 5.18 -16.90 3.58
C LYS A 241 5.83 -18.18 3.03
N ILE A 242 7.16 -18.22 3.04
CA ILE A 242 7.94 -19.40 2.63
C ILE A 242 8.48 -20.10 3.85
N ASP A 243 9.01 -19.30 4.80
CA ASP A 243 9.75 -19.79 5.95
C ASP A 243 9.62 -18.85 7.14
N THR A 244 9.97 -19.31 8.31
CA THR A 244 10.06 -18.54 9.54
C THR A 244 11.54 -18.30 9.85
N LEU A 245 11.90 -17.08 10.22
CA LEU A 245 13.26 -16.69 10.57
C LEU A 245 13.43 -16.83 12.09
N GLY A 246 14.23 -17.78 12.52
CA GLY A 246 14.44 -18.18 13.90
C GLY A 246 14.79 -19.65 13.98
N LYS A 247 15.04 -20.15 15.17
CA LYS A 247 15.29 -21.61 15.36
C LYS A 247 13.98 -22.40 15.36
N ASP A 248 12.95 -21.81 15.94
CA ASP A 248 11.59 -22.34 16.04
C ASP A 248 10.58 -21.18 16.02
N GLU A 249 9.28 -21.49 16.14
CA GLU A 249 8.23 -20.48 16.10
C GLU A 249 8.23 -19.54 17.31
N GLU A 250 8.71 -20.02 18.48
CA GLU A 250 8.75 -19.24 19.72
C GLU A 250 9.89 -18.21 19.72
N GLU A 251 11.02 -18.54 19.09
CA GLU A 251 12.18 -17.66 18.92
C GLU A 251 12.20 -16.94 17.55
N ALA A 252 11.08 -16.94 16.84
CA ALA A 252 10.98 -16.32 15.52
C ALA A 252 11.08 -14.79 15.63
N TRP A 253 11.97 -14.19 14.83
CA TRP A 253 12.16 -12.75 14.73
C TRP A 253 11.66 -12.15 13.42
N GLY A 254 11.18 -13.02 12.51
CA GLY A 254 10.64 -12.59 11.23
C GLY A 254 10.15 -13.74 10.38
N THR A 255 9.75 -13.42 9.18
CA THR A 255 9.33 -14.39 8.17
C THR A 255 9.99 -14.10 6.83
N LYS A 256 10.36 -15.16 6.11
CA LYS A 256 10.77 -15.09 4.72
C LYS A 256 9.53 -15.16 3.83
N VAL A 257 9.34 -14.19 2.97
CA VAL A 257 8.18 -14.11 2.08
C VAL A 257 8.60 -14.10 0.62
N ARG A 258 7.75 -14.70 -0.21
CA ARG A 258 7.85 -14.62 -1.66
C ARG A 258 6.76 -13.70 -2.19
N ILE A 259 7.16 -12.72 -2.99
CA ILE A 259 6.26 -11.84 -3.70
C ILE A 259 6.37 -12.13 -5.20
N LYS A 260 5.25 -12.48 -5.82
CA LYS A 260 5.16 -12.73 -7.26
C LYS A 260 4.28 -11.68 -7.93
N VAL A 261 4.80 -11.02 -8.92
CA VAL A 261 4.05 -10.10 -9.79
C VAL A 261 3.25 -10.93 -10.79
N VAL A 262 1.98 -11.23 -10.47
CA VAL A 262 1.14 -12.11 -11.31
C VAL A 262 0.59 -11.39 -12.52
N LYS A 263 0.31 -10.08 -12.37
CA LYS A 263 -0.15 -9.21 -13.45
C LYS A 263 0.55 -7.86 -13.36
N ASN A 264 0.96 -7.34 -14.49
CA ASN A 264 1.55 -6.02 -14.60
C ASN A 264 1.23 -5.43 -15.98
N LYS A 265 0.60 -4.24 -15.99
CA LYS A 265 0.27 -3.52 -17.23
C LYS A 265 1.32 -2.45 -17.61
N VAL A 266 2.31 -2.22 -16.75
CA VAL A 266 3.33 -1.17 -16.93
C VAL A 266 4.74 -1.72 -17.18
N SER A 267 4.95 -3.04 -16.96
CA SER A 267 6.22 -3.74 -17.18
C SER A 267 5.94 -5.24 -17.39
N PRO A 268 6.89 -6.04 -17.90
CA PRO A 268 6.72 -7.48 -18.02
C PRO A 268 6.37 -8.14 -16.67
N PRO A 269 5.30 -8.97 -16.61
CA PRO A 269 4.86 -9.65 -15.40
C PRO A 269 5.72 -10.89 -15.08
N PHE A 270 5.31 -11.64 -14.06
CA PHE A 270 5.81 -12.93 -13.59
C PHE A 270 7.17 -12.92 -12.89
N ARG A 271 7.72 -11.74 -12.61
CA ARG A 271 8.89 -11.63 -11.74
C ARG A 271 8.55 -12.09 -10.34
N LYS A 272 9.52 -12.76 -9.71
CA LYS A 272 9.43 -13.26 -8.33
C LYS A 272 10.61 -12.73 -7.55
N ILE A 273 10.35 -12.28 -6.35
CA ILE A 273 11.37 -11.90 -5.39
C ILE A 273 11.12 -12.61 -4.06
N GLU A 274 12.16 -12.79 -3.29
CA GLU A 274 12.11 -13.25 -1.91
C GLU A 274 12.70 -12.14 -1.04
N THR A 275 12.03 -11.84 0.05
CA THR A 275 12.45 -10.83 1.01
C THR A 275 12.11 -11.30 2.41
N GLU A 276 12.63 -10.60 3.40
CA GLU A 276 12.39 -10.87 4.82
C GLU A 276 11.48 -9.79 5.38
N ILE A 277 10.49 -10.20 6.17
CA ILE A 277 9.66 -9.31 6.99
C ILE A 277 10.05 -9.56 8.45
N LEU A 278 10.61 -8.54 9.08
CA LEU A 278 11.07 -8.55 10.47
C LEU A 278 9.93 -8.12 11.37
N PHE A 279 9.67 -8.84 12.45
CA PHE A 279 8.62 -8.48 13.39
C PHE A 279 8.91 -7.13 14.05
N GLY A 280 7.91 -6.25 14.06
CA GLY A 280 8.04 -4.88 14.56
C GLY A 280 8.84 -3.91 13.68
N LYS A 281 9.51 -4.37 12.61
CA LYS A 281 10.32 -3.52 11.72
C LYS A 281 9.85 -3.51 10.27
N GLY A 282 9.02 -4.49 9.87
CA GLY A 282 8.52 -4.63 8.50
C GLY A 282 9.52 -5.24 7.54
N ILE A 283 9.46 -4.85 6.26
CA ILE A 283 10.33 -5.40 5.21
C ILE A 283 11.78 -5.00 5.48
N SER A 284 12.69 -5.99 5.40
CA SER A 284 14.15 -5.78 5.57
C SER A 284 14.68 -4.92 4.42
N ALA A 285 14.69 -3.59 4.61
CA ALA A 285 15.13 -2.64 3.60
C ALA A 285 16.62 -2.78 3.29
N TYR A 286 17.47 -2.85 4.33
CA TYR A 286 18.92 -2.99 4.18
C TYR A 286 19.31 -4.35 3.60
N GLY A 287 18.68 -5.44 4.07
CA GLY A 287 18.90 -6.77 3.51
C GLY A 287 18.48 -6.87 2.04
N GLY A 288 17.34 -6.26 1.70
CA GLY A 288 16.87 -6.15 0.33
C GLY A 288 17.79 -5.31 -0.56
N LEU A 289 18.31 -4.20 -0.04
CA LEU A 289 19.29 -3.36 -0.76
C LEU A 289 20.58 -4.14 -1.03
N LEU A 290 21.10 -4.85 -0.03
CA LEU A 290 22.31 -5.68 -0.17
C LEU A 290 22.12 -6.75 -1.25
N ASP A 291 21.02 -7.50 -1.19
CA ASP A 291 20.74 -8.57 -2.15
C ASP A 291 20.58 -8.02 -3.59
N CYS A 292 19.89 -6.89 -3.74
CA CYS A 292 19.71 -6.25 -5.03
C CYS A 292 21.04 -5.66 -5.57
N ALA A 293 21.82 -5.00 -4.71
CA ALA A 293 23.13 -4.44 -5.09
C ALA A 293 24.13 -5.53 -5.49
N CYS A 294 24.11 -6.68 -4.81
CA CYS A 294 24.91 -7.85 -5.22
C CYS A 294 24.47 -8.41 -6.56
N LYS A 295 23.17 -8.54 -6.80
CA LYS A 295 22.62 -9.01 -8.08
C LYS A 295 23.04 -8.14 -9.26
N HIS A 296 23.18 -6.84 -9.02
CA HIS A 296 23.56 -5.85 -10.03
C HIS A 296 25.04 -5.47 -10.00
N GLU A 297 25.87 -6.23 -9.27
CA GLU A 297 27.34 -6.08 -9.22
C GLU A 297 27.83 -4.71 -8.70
N ILE A 298 26.98 -3.97 -7.97
CA ILE A 298 27.35 -2.73 -7.26
C ILE A 298 28.11 -3.10 -5.98
N ILE A 299 27.58 -4.08 -5.23
CA ILE A 299 28.29 -4.72 -4.14
C ILE A 299 28.82 -6.06 -4.65
N LYS A 300 30.13 -6.28 -4.55
CA LYS A 300 30.77 -7.51 -4.97
C LYS A 300 30.78 -8.52 -3.82
N LYS A 301 30.39 -9.76 -4.13
CA LYS A 301 30.46 -10.90 -3.20
C LYS A 301 31.58 -11.83 -3.64
N SER A 302 32.57 -12.02 -2.78
CA SER A 302 33.67 -12.96 -2.99
C SER A 302 33.74 -13.95 -1.83
N GLY A 303 33.26 -15.17 -2.06
CA GLY A 303 33.06 -16.18 -0.99
C GLY A 303 32.06 -15.67 0.05
N SER A 304 32.50 -15.52 1.30
CA SER A 304 31.70 -14.96 2.39
C SER A 304 31.83 -13.44 2.55
N TRP A 305 32.72 -12.79 1.82
CA TRP A 305 33.00 -11.36 1.94
C TRP A 305 32.17 -10.53 0.98
N TYR A 306 31.70 -9.39 1.48
CA TYR A 306 31.02 -8.34 0.71
C TYR A 306 31.91 -7.12 0.65
N SER A 307 31.98 -6.46 -0.52
CA SER A 307 32.76 -5.23 -0.73
C SER A 307 32.01 -4.25 -1.62
N TYR A 308 32.16 -2.95 -1.30
CA TYR A 308 31.66 -1.83 -2.09
C TYR A 308 32.85 -0.95 -2.50
N GLY A 309 33.08 -0.81 -3.80
CA GLY A 309 34.35 -0.29 -4.29
C GLY A 309 35.53 -1.16 -3.83
N ASP A 310 36.49 -0.56 -3.16
CA ASP A 310 37.69 -1.22 -2.61
C ASP A 310 37.50 -1.61 -1.12
N ASP A 311 36.42 -1.16 -0.48
CA ASP A 311 36.19 -1.35 0.94
C ASP A 311 35.43 -2.66 1.21
N LYS A 312 35.89 -3.44 2.21
CA LYS A 312 35.17 -4.59 2.73
C LYS A 312 34.10 -4.12 3.70
N ILE A 313 32.83 -4.43 3.40
CA ILE A 313 31.67 -4.01 4.21
C ILE A 313 31.18 -5.09 5.18
N GLY A 314 31.67 -6.34 5.06
CA GLY A 314 31.32 -7.39 6.04
C GLY A 314 31.63 -8.80 5.55
N GLN A 315 31.79 -9.71 6.52
CA GLN A 315 31.83 -11.15 6.28
C GLN A 315 30.49 -11.76 6.68
N GLY A 316 29.79 -12.38 5.73
CA GLY A 316 28.43 -12.87 5.87
C GLY A 316 27.37 -11.79 5.63
N LYS A 317 26.14 -12.22 5.29
CA LYS A 317 25.02 -11.33 4.96
C LYS A 317 24.65 -10.43 6.15
N GLU A 318 24.60 -10.99 7.35
CA GLU A 318 24.21 -10.26 8.57
C GLU A 318 25.14 -9.09 8.88
N ASN A 319 26.49 -9.34 8.85
CA ASN A 319 27.46 -8.28 9.11
C ASN A 319 27.46 -7.20 8.02
N ALA A 320 27.28 -7.58 6.75
CA ALA A 320 27.19 -6.61 5.66
C ALA A 320 25.89 -5.78 5.75
N THR A 321 24.77 -6.39 6.15
CA THR A 321 23.50 -5.68 6.38
C THR A 321 23.63 -4.70 7.54
N LYS A 322 24.25 -5.15 8.66
CA LYS A 322 24.50 -4.31 9.82
C LYS A 322 25.43 -3.13 9.50
N PHE A 323 26.46 -3.36 8.70
CA PHE A 323 27.34 -2.28 8.23
C PHE A 323 26.56 -1.22 7.44
N LEU A 324 25.66 -1.63 6.56
CA LEU A 324 24.80 -0.69 5.82
C LEU A 324 23.86 0.06 6.76
N GLU A 325 23.31 -0.59 7.79
CA GLU A 325 22.46 0.05 8.80
C GLU A 325 23.22 1.13 9.59
N GLU A 326 24.47 0.86 9.95
CA GLU A 326 25.33 1.77 10.72
C GLU A 326 25.95 2.89 9.84
N ASN A 327 26.09 2.68 8.52
CA ASN A 327 26.76 3.60 7.59
C ASN A 327 25.79 4.18 6.54
N LEU A 328 24.93 5.11 6.99
CA LEU A 328 23.86 5.69 6.18
C LEU A 328 24.36 6.34 4.88
N ALA A 329 25.52 7.01 4.89
CA ALA A 329 26.10 7.66 3.70
C ALA A 329 26.47 6.63 2.61
N VAL A 330 27.04 5.48 3.01
CA VAL A 330 27.34 4.38 2.09
C VAL A 330 26.04 3.79 1.54
N THR A 331 25.06 3.56 2.41
CA THR A 331 23.75 3.01 2.04
C THR A 331 23.03 3.88 1.02
N GLN A 332 23.02 5.20 1.23
CA GLN A 332 22.44 6.15 0.27
C GLN A 332 23.20 6.17 -1.07
N SER A 333 24.53 6.04 -1.03
CA SER A 333 25.34 5.95 -2.26
C SER A 333 25.02 4.68 -3.05
N VAL A 334 24.95 3.54 -2.37
CA VAL A 334 24.58 2.25 -2.97
C VAL A 334 23.15 2.30 -3.53
N GLU A 335 22.20 2.86 -2.78
CA GLU A 335 20.82 3.03 -3.24
C GLU A 335 20.75 3.91 -4.49
N LYS A 336 21.45 5.04 -4.49
CA LYS A 336 21.49 5.97 -5.60
C LYS A 336 22.01 5.31 -6.87
N GLU A 337 23.18 4.65 -6.79
CA GLU A 337 23.80 3.96 -7.92
C GLU A 337 22.88 2.85 -8.45
N LEU A 338 22.24 2.10 -7.55
CA LEU A 338 21.32 1.04 -7.91
C LEU A 338 20.06 1.59 -8.60
N ARG A 339 19.46 2.67 -8.08
CA ARG A 339 18.26 3.28 -8.67
C ARG A 339 18.57 3.94 -10.01
N GLU A 340 19.73 4.57 -10.19
CA GLU A 340 20.16 5.12 -11.47
C GLU A 340 20.34 4.02 -12.52
N LYS A 341 20.86 2.84 -12.12
CA LYS A 341 21.01 1.68 -13.00
C LYS A 341 19.68 1.03 -13.38
N LEU A 342 18.77 0.90 -12.40
CA LEU A 342 17.48 0.22 -12.60
C LEU A 342 16.41 1.11 -13.22
N PHE A 343 16.39 2.39 -12.85
CA PHE A 343 15.31 3.32 -13.18
C PHE A 343 15.90 4.68 -13.63
N PRO A 344 16.64 4.72 -14.73
CA PRO A 344 17.34 5.93 -15.17
C PRO A 344 16.37 7.11 -15.37
N GLY A 345 16.75 8.27 -14.82
CA GLY A 345 15.99 9.51 -14.93
C GLY A 345 14.74 9.62 -14.02
N LYS A 346 14.47 8.62 -13.16
CA LYS A 346 13.35 8.69 -12.21
C LYS A 346 13.76 9.40 -10.92
N LYS A 347 12.90 10.32 -10.48
CA LYS A 347 13.03 10.94 -9.15
C LYS A 347 12.59 9.97 -8.07
N TYR A 348 13.30 9.94 -6.96
CA TYR A 348 12.94 9.19 -5.75
C TYR A 348 13.38 9.98 -4.51
N VAL A 349 12.75 9.66 -3.40
CA VAL A 349 13.23 10.06 -2.07
C VAL A 349 13.88 8.83 -1.46
N SER A 350 15.06 8.96 -0.90
CA SER A 350 15.74 7.81 -0.28
C SER A 350 14.90 7.23 0.83
N SER A 351 14.76 5.91 0.84
CA SER A 351 14.10 5.19 1.93
C SER A 351 14.96 5.17 3.21
N PHE A 352 16.24 5.52 3.09
CA PHE A 352 17.23 5.54 4.16
C PHE A 352 17.50 6.98 4.61
N VAL A 353 16.59 7.55 5.41
CA VAL A 353 16.74 8.88 6.02
C VAL A 353 16.79 8.69 7.54
N LYS A 354 17.67 9.44 8.25
CA LYS A 354 17.59 9.47 9.72
C LYS A 354 16.24 10.06 10.12
N ASN A 355 15.42 9.27 10.79
CA ASN A 355 14.26 9.79 11.49
C ASN A 355 14.76 10.62 12.67
N GLU A 356 14.65 11.95 12.59
CA GLU A 356 14.97 12.86 13.69
C GLU A 356 14.00 12.75 14.89
N THR A 357 13.06 11.82 14.86
CA THR A 357 11.97 11.71 15.84
C THR A 357 12.18 10.65 16.93
N SER A 358 13.33 9.94 17.01
CA SER A 358 13.53 8.88 18.02
C SER A 358 14.45 9.21 19.18
N ASP A 359 15.03 10.43 19.27
CA ASP A 359 16.01 10.78 20.33
C ASP A 359 15.59 11.92 21.29
N ASN A 360 14.29 12.17 21.48
CA ASN A 360 13.84 13.16 22.46
C ASN A 360 13.13 12.56 23.69
N SER A 361 13.55 11.37 24.13
CA SER A 361 13.09 10.80 25.42
C SER A 361 14.24 10.49 26.38
N THR A 362 15.24 11.38 26.44
CA THR A 362 16.05 11.52 27.66
C THR A 362 15.58 12.78 28.38
N ALA A 363 14.50 12.63 29.13
CA ALA A 363 14.13 13.58 30.15
C ALA A 363 15.33 13.73 31.10
N LYS A 364 15.96 14.91 31.11
CA LYS A 364 16.89 15.32 32.12
C LYS A 364 16.18 15.27 33.47
N ILE A 365 16.53 14.29 34.26
CA ILE A 365 16.29 14.32 35.71
C ILE A 365 17.21 15.42 36.26
N VAL A 366 16.63 16.55 36.61
CA VAL A 366 17.31 17.59 37.35
C VAL A 366 17.33 17.12 38.81
N PRO A 367 18.49 17.01 39.46
CA PRO A 367 18.53 16.74 40.88
C PRO A 367 18.00 17.97 41.67
N ASN A 368 17.05 17.75 42.56
CA ASN A 368 16.62 18.73 43.55
C ASN A 368 17.80 19.00 44.49
N GLU A 369 18.33 20.21 44.47
CA GLU A 369 19.15 20.73 45.52
C GLU A 369 18.26 21.09 46.69
N GLU A 370 18.58 20.51 47.83
CA GLU A 370 18.09 20.87 49.17
C GLU A 370 18.49 22.31 49.49
N SER A 371 17.52 23.11 49.95
CA SER A 371 17.81 24.29 50.74
C SER A 371 16.90 24.27 52.00
N GLU A 372 17.59 24.07 53.12
CA GLU A 372 17.07 24.33 54.47
C GLU A 372 16.64 25.77 54.62
N SER A 373 15.56 26.01 55.32
CA SER A 373 15.46 26.76 56.54
C SER A 373 14.05 27.28 56.83
N GLY A 374 13.59 27.09 58.04
CA GLY A 374 12.82 28.10 58.78
C GLY A 374 11.36 27.80 59.13
N ASN A 375 11.19 27.03 60.15
CA ASN A 375 10.32 27.24 61.34
C ASN A 375 9.17 28.28 61.26
N ALA A 376 7.90 27.84 61.43
CA ALA A 376 6.98 28.38 62.46
C ALA A 376 5.57 27.72 62.38
N SER A 377 5.32 27.04 63.46
CA SER A 377 4.09 26.70 64.19
C SER A 377 2.82 27.49 63.79
N LYS A 378 1.69 26.78 63.57
CA LYS A 378 0.43 27.00 64.34
C LYS A 378 -0.59 25.88 64.04
N ARG A 379 -0.96 25.21 65.13
CA ARG A 379 -2.12 24.33 65.30
C ARG A 379 -3.42 25.11 65.09
N VAL A 380 -4.45 24.51 64.45
CA VAL A 380 -5.85 24.54 64.95
C VAL A 380 -6.59 23.32 64.41
N LYS A 381 -7.41 22.78 65.29
CA LYS A 381 -8.17 21.55 65.40
C LYS A 381 -9.27 21.37 64.37
N LYS A 382 -9.50 20.06 64.06
CA LYS A 382 -10.75 19.28 64.14
C LYS A 382 -12.05 19.91 63.66
N ASP A 383 -12.73 19.19 62.76
CA ASP A 383 -14.00 18.53 63.13
C ASP A 383 -14.37 17.46 62.08
N ALA A 384 -15.07 16.44 62.61
CA ALA A 384 -15.33 15.15 62.01
C ALA A 384 -16.79 15.01 61.52
N ALA A 385 -16.96 14.21 60.47
CA ALA A 385 -18.05 13.26 60.16
C ALA A 385 -19.47 13.81 59.87
N PRO A 386 -20.43 13.02 59.31
CA PRO A 386 -20.40 11.57 59.06
C PRO A 386 -20.93 11.07 57.68
N ALA A 387 -20.79 9.76 57.54
CA ALA A 387 -21.30 8.90 56.51
C ALA A 387 -22.83 8.84 56.39
N ALA A 388 -23.32 8.57 55.17
CA ALA A 388 -24.65 8.02 54.96
C ALA A 388 -24.56 6.83 53.97
N SER A 389 -24.81 5.68 54.54
CA SER A 389 -25.11 4.40 53.94
C SER A 389 -26.47 4.42 53.23
N ILE A 390 -26.61 3.86 52.06
CA ILE A 390 -27.87 3.38 51.53
C ILE A 390 -27.65 1.98 50.95
N GLU A 391 -28.40 1.04 51.50
CA GLU A 391 -28.51 -0.38 51.19
C GLU A 391 -29.22 -0.67 49.82
N PRO A 392 -29.17 -1.93 49.35
CA PRO A 392 -29.64 -2.34 48.04
C PRO A 392 -31.12 -2.70 48.04
N VAL A 393 -31.80 -2.50 46.89
CA VAL A 393 -33.16 -3.02 46.67
C VAL A 393 -33.03 -4.18 45.67
N ALA A 394 -33.63 -5.28 46.12
CA ALA A 394 -33.78 -6.57 45.44
C ALA A 394 -34.86 -6.54 44.38
N ASP A 395 -34.59 -7.30 43.31
CA ASP A 395 -35.38 -8.36 42.68
C ASP A 395 -36.91 -8.19 42.56
N GLU A 396 -37.38 -8.17 41.31
CA GLU A 396 -38.66 -8.84 41.00
C GLU A 396 -38.62 -9.29 39.50
N THR A 397 -38.59 -10.60 39.37
CA THR A 397 -39.02 -11.42 38.23
C THR A 397 -40.49 -11.20 37.91
N GLU A 398 -40.90 -11.20 36.64
CA GLU A 398 -41.83 -12.12 35.99
C GLU A 398 -42.48 -11.56 34.71
N LEU A 399 -42.47 -12.44 33.70
CA LEU A 399 -43.50 -12.74 32.71
C LEU A 399 -43.98 -11.65 31.72
N PHE A 400 -43.54 -11.76 30.45
CA PHE A 400 -44.30 -12.40 29.35
C PHE A 400 -43.41 -12.57 28.15
#